data_1ed2db9ef5e2c1eaa754f2f0361e12af
#
_entry.id   1ed2db9ef5e2c1eaa754f2f0361e12af
#
_cell.length_a   1.000
_cell.length_b   1.000
_cell.length_c   1.000
_cell.angle_alpha   90.00
_cell.angle_beta   90.00
_cell.angle_gamma   90.00
#
_symmetry.space_group_name_H-M   'P 1'
#
loop_
_entity.id
_entity.type
_entity.pdbx_description
1 polymer ?
#
loop_
_entity_poly.entity_id
_entity_poly.type
_entity_poly.pdbx_seq_one_letter_code
_entity_poly.pdbx_strand_id
1 'polypeptide(L)'
;MTLAAQVPDGGIVLIDTNPIIYVLEGNPLGAPFRSIFEAVDNGRIRALVTPITVAEVVTGPLKANRDALAERYRRTITQNPGWEIRDIDADIAVLAARLRLRHALKLPDAFQLAVALEEGCSALVTHDRDFGTVSDILVLGAARRSR
;
A
#
# COMPACT_ATOMS: atom_id res chain seq x y z
N MET A 1 -14.10 -14.80 4.07
CA MET A 1 -13.68 -13.68 4.93
C MET A 1 -13.07 -12.60 4.06
N THR A 2 -13.48 -11.35 4.24
CA THR A 2 -12.86 -10.21 3.52
C THR A 2 -11.45 -9.95 4.02
N LEU A 3 -10.66 -9.23 3.21
CA LEU A 3 -9.32 -8.82 3.66
C LEU A 3 -9.41 -7.94 4.92
N ALA A 4 -10.35 -6.99 4.94
CA ALA A 4 -10.51 -6.08 6.08
C ALA A 4 -10.88 -6.80 7.39
N ALA A 5 -11.55 -7.93 7.32
CA ALA A 5 -11.90 -8.71 8.50
C ALA A 5 -10.67 -9.27 9.24
N GLN A 6 -9.53 -9.34 8.57
CA GLN A 6 -8.28 -9.82 9.14
C GLN A 6 -7.49 -8.72 9.85
N VAL A 7 -7.96 -7.47 9.78
CA VAL A 7 -7.31 -6.32 10.42
C VAL A 7 -8.11 -5.94 11.67
N PRO A 8 -7.47 -5.84 12.84
CA PRO A 8 -8.18 -5.45 14.07
C PRO A 8 -8.70 -4.01 13.99
N ASP A 9 -9.77 -3.73 14.73
CA ASP A 9 -10.30 -2.38 14.85
C ASP A 9 -9.22 -1.44 15.39
N GLY A 10 -9.12 -0.26 14.81
CA GLY A 10 -8.08 0.73 15.16
C GLY A 10 -6.71 0.41 14.54
N GLY A 11 -6.58 -0.66 13.78
CA GLY A 11 -5.33 -1.02 13.11
C GLY A 11 -4.95 -0.05 12.00
N ILE A 12 -3.66 -0.02 11.69
CA ILE A 12 -3.11 0.72 10.54
C ILE A 12 -2.64 -0.29 9.52
N VAL A 13 -2.99 -0.06 8.26
CA VAL A 13 -2.49 -0.89 7.14
C VAL A 13 -1.68 -0.01 6.19
N LEU A 14 -0.53 -0.48 5.75
CA LEU A 14 0.14 0.14 4.61
C LEU A 14 -0.48 -0.42 3.34
N ILE A 15 -0.94 0.45 2.46
CA ILE A 15 -1.53 0.03 1.18
C ILE A 15 -0.51 0.29 0.07
N ASP A 16 -0.13 -0.78 -0.63
CA ASP A 16 0.77 -0.72 -1.77
C ASP A 16 0.06 -0.09 -2.99
N THR A 17 0.82 0.27 -3.99
CA THR A 17 0.35 1.04 -5.14
C THR A 17 -0.73 0.33 -5.96
N ASN A 18 -0.55 -0.96 -6.27
CA ASN A 18 -1.46 -1.66 -7.18
C ASN A 18 -2.91 -1.72 -6.70
N PRO A 19 -3.19 -2.10 -5.44
CA PRO A 19 -4.57 -2.05 -4.94
C PRO A 19 -5.21 -0.67 -5.06
N ILE A 20 -4.45 0.39 -4.80
CA ILE A 20 -4.93 1.76 -4.92
C ILE A 20 -5.33 2.08 -6.36
N ILE A 21 -4.44 1.80 -7.31
CA ILE A 21 -4.70 2.05 -8.73
C ILE A 21 -5.94 1.27 -9.19
N TYR A 22 -6.04 -0.01 -8.83
CA TYR A 22 -7.20 -0.82 -9.22
C TYR A 22 -8.51 -0.21 -8.73
N VAL A 23 -8.57 0.20 -7.47
CA VAL A 23 -9.80 0.77 -6.89
C VAL A 23 -10.11 2.13 -7.50
N LEU A 24 -9.11 3.01 -7.64
CA LEU A 24 -9.30 4.35 -8.23
C LEU A 24 -9.76 4.29 -9.69
N GLU A 25 -9.28 3.31 -10.44
CA GLU A 25 -9.63 3.15 -11.86
C GLU A 25 -10.87 2.27 -12.10
N GLY A 26 -11.45 1.70 -11.05
CA GLY A 26 -12.58 0.79 -11.19
C GLY A 26 -12.21 -0.53 -11.86
N ASN A 27 -10.95 -0.95 -11.75
CA ASN A 27 -10.47 -2.21 -12.31
C ASN A 27 -11.07 -3.39 -11.53
N PRO A 28 -11.56 -4.46 -12.22
CA PRO A 28 -12.07 -5.67 -11.53
C PRO A 28 -11.08 -6.30 -10.56
N LEU A 29 -9.76 -6.16 -10.79
CA LEU A 29 -8.74 -6.65 -9.87
C LEU A 29 -8.79 -5.93 -8.51
N GLY A 30 -9.46 -4.80 -8.42
CA GLY A 30 -9.66 -4.07 -7.15
C GLY A 30 -10.72 -4.68 -6.23
N ALA A 31 -11.55 -5.60 -6.72
CA ALA A 31 -12.68 -6.12 -5.95
C ALA A 31 -12.28 -6.69 -4.57
N PRO A 32 -11.21 -7.51 -4.43
CA PRO A 32 -10.82 -8.03 -3.11
C PRO A 32 -10.37 -6.95 -2.14
N PHE A 33 -9.93 -5.79 -2.66
CA PHE A 33 -9.38 -4.70 -1.85
C PHE A 33 -10.43 -3.70 -1.38
N ARG A 34 -11.64 -3.74 -1.94
CA ARG A 34 -12.70 -2.78 -1.58
C ARG A 34 -13.04 -2.79 -0.10
N SER A 35 -13.02 -3.94 0.53
CA SER A 35 -13.30 -4.03 1.97
C SER A 35 -12.32 -3.21 2.81
N ILE A 36 -11.05 -3.13 2.39
CA ILE A 36 -10.03 -2.30 3.04
C ILE A 36 -10.40 -0.81 2.91
N PHE A 37 -10.74 -0.36 1.69
CA PHE A 37 -11.10 1.04 1.46
C PHE A 37 -12.37 1.42 2.22
N GLU A 38 -13.36 0.55 2.25
CA GLU A 38 -14.59 0.76 3.03
C GLU A 38 -14.30 0.85 4.53
N ALA A 39 -13.42 0.01 5.05
CA ALA A 39 -13.05 0.05 6.46
C ALA A 39 -12.28 1.32 6.82
N VAL A 40 -11.48 1.86 5.91
CA VAL A 40 -10.84 3.18 6.10
C VAL A 40 -11.89 4.29 6.07
N ASP A 41 -12.79 4.25 5.09
CA ASP A 41 -13.83 5.28 4.94
C ASP A 41 -14.76 5.35 6.15
N ASN A 42 -15.07 4.23 6.76
CA ASN A 42 -15.95 4.21 7.95
C ASN A 42 -15.19 4.39 9.27
N GLY A 43 -13.88 4.63 9.22
CA GLY A 43 -13.07 4.94 10.42
C GLY A 43 -12.66 3.73 11.26
N ARG A 44 -12.90 2.50 10.80
CA ARG A 44 -12.54 1.29 11.56
C ARG A 44 -11.04 1.04 11.58
N ILE A 45 -10.36 1.32 10.46
CA ILE A 45 -8.91 1.21 10.32
C ILE A 45 -8.35 2.47 9.64
N ARG A 46 -7.04 2.65 9.69
CA ARG A 46 -6.33 3.75 9.02
C ARG A 46 -5.42 3.21 7.93
N ALA A 47 -5.29 3.98 6.85
CA ALA A 47 -4.41 3.67 5.72
C ALA A 47 -3.14 4.51 5.79
N LEU A 48 -2.01 3.89 5.55
CA LEU A 48 -0.71 4.53 5.46
C LEU A 48 -0.15 4.35 4.05
N VAL A 49 0.37 5.42 3.48
CA VAL A 49 1.08 5.40 2.19
C VAL A 49 2.43 6.10 2.33
N THR A 50 3.29 5.92 1.35
CA THR A 50 4.62 6.55 1.30
C THR A 50 4.75 7.46 0.08
N PRO A 51 5.79 8.30 0.01
CA PRO A 51 6.08 9.08 -1.21
C PRO A 51 6.27 8.21 -2.46
N ILE A 52 6.73 6.98 -2.32
CA ILE A 52 6.82 6.03 -3.44
C ILE A 52 5.42 5.73 -3.99
N THR A 53 4.46 5.46 -3.11
CA THR A 53 3.07 5.23 -3.49
C THR A 53 2.51 6.42 -4.27
N VAL A 54 2.74 7.62 -3.76
CA VAL A 54 2.29 8.86 -4.43
C VAL A 54 2.87 8.94 -5.85
N ALA A 55 4.19 8.77 -5.98
CA ALA A 55 4.86 8.84 -7.27
C ALA A 55 4.28 7.82 -8.27
N GLU A 56 4.09 6.58 -7.84
CA GLU A 56 3.58 5.52 -8.70
C GLU A 56 2.10 5.74 -9.08
N VAL A 57 1.28 6.19 -8.15
CA VAL A 57 -0.15 6.44 -8.40
C VAL A 57 -0.38 7.58 -9.39
N VAL A 58 0.41 8.66 -9.31
CA VAL A 58 0.24 9.83 -10.19
C VAL A 58 0.92 9.67 -11.55
N THR A 59 1.81 8.70 -11.71
CA THR A 59 2.57 8.51 -12.96
C THR A 59 1.64 8.29 -14.15
N GLY A 60 0.62 7.43 -14.03
CA GLY A 60 -0.31 7.15 -15.12
C GLY A 60 -1.06 8.38 -15.60
N PRO A 61 -1.76 9.12 -14.71
CA PRO A 61 -2.42 10.36 -15.10
C PRO A 61 -1.48 11.42 -15.71
N LEU A 62 -0.29 11.60 -15.14
CA LEU A 62 0.69 12.57 -15.66
C LEU A 62 1.18 12.16 -17.05
N LYS A 63 1.42 10.88 -17.28
CA LYS A 63 1.81 10.36 -18.59
C LYS A 63 0.73 10.61 -19.65
N ALA A 64 -0.54 10.62 -19.24
CA ALA A 64 -1.69 10.90 -20.09
C ALA A 64 -2.00 12.40 -20.20
N ASN A 65 -1.17 13.29 -19.68
CA ASN A 65 -1.36 14.74 -19.61
C ASN A 65 -2.66 15.13 -18.87
N ARG A 66 -3.02 14.36 -17.84
CA ARG A 66 -4.20 14.58 -17.01
C ARG A 66 -3.80 15.08 -15.63
N ASP A 67 -3.26 16.29 -15.56
CA ASP A 67 -2.71 16.86 -14.33
C ASP A 67 -3.77 17.00 -13.23
N ALA A 68 -4.99 17.38 -13.58
CA ALA A 68 -6.09 17.51 -12.62
C ALA A 68 -6.47 16.15 -12.01
N LEU A 69 -6.42 15.08 -12.79
CA LEU A 69 -6.66 13.72 -12.27
C LEU A 69 -5.53 13.27 -11.35
N ALA A 70 -4.28 13.56 -11.72
CA ALA A 70 -3.13 13.26 -10.88
C ALA A 70 -3.25 13.93 -9.51
N GLU A 71 -3.63 15.21 -9.48
CA GLU A 71 -3.80 15.95 -8.23
C GLU A 71 -4.97 15.40 -7.41
N ARG A 72 -6.06 14.99 -8.06
CA ARG A 72 -7.20 14.36 -7.37
C ARG A 72 -6.80 13.03 -6.74
N TYR A 73 -6.02 12.21 -7.43
CA TYR A 73 -5.49 10.96 -6.88
C TYR A 73 -4.58 11.21 -5.69
N ARG A 74 -3.67 12.18 -5.83
CA ARG A 74 -2.78 12.56 -4.72
C ARG A 74 -3.56 12.95 -3.47
N ARG A 75 -4.56 13.81 -3.60
CA ARG A 75 -5.38 14.24 -2.46
C ARG A 75 -6.16 13.09 -1.85
N THR A 76 -6.65 12.17 -2.67
CA THR A 76 -7.42 11.03 -2.18
C THR A 76 -6.59 10.15 -1.25
N ILE A 77 -5.34 9.91 -1.55
CA ILE A 77 -4.49 9.00 -0.77
C ILE A 77 -3.67 9.70 0.31
N THR A 78 -3.64 11.03 0.35
CA THR A 78 -2.83 11.77 1.35
C THR A 78 -3.65 12.66 2.27
N GLN A 79 -4.88 13.06 1.90
CA GLN A 79 -5.65 14.07 2.63
C GLN A 79 -7.04 13.60 3.05
N ASN A 80 -7.56 12.49 2.54
CA ASN A 80 -8.85 11.98 2.98
C ASN A 80 -8.78 11.51 4.45
N PRO A 81 -9.88 11.63 5.19
CA PRO A 81 -9.93 11.12 6.57
C PRO A 81 -9.52 9.64 6.60
N GLY A 82 -8.65 9.31 7.54
CA GLY A 82 -8.12 7.94 7.70
C GLY A 82 -6.89 7.62 6.87
N TRP A 83 -6.47 8.51 5.97
CA TRP A 83 -5.26 8.33 5.16
C TRP A 83 -4.13 9.19 5.70
N GLU A 84 -2.96 8.59 5.87
CA GLU A 84 -1.74 9.24 6.34
C GLU A 84 -0.60 8.94 5.38
N ILE A 85 0.31 9.91 5.20
CA ILE A 85 1.57 9.70 4.48
C ILE A 85 2.73 9.65 5.46
N ARG A 86 3.63 8.69 5.30
CA ARG A 86 4.87 8.58 6.06
C ARG A 86 6.04 8.85 5.14
N ASP A 87 6.78 9.92 5.40
CA ASP A 87 7.97 10.26 4.64
C ASP A 87 9.08 9.24 4.86
N ILE A 88 9.95 9.11 3.88
CA ILE A 88 11.06 8.18 3.88
C ILE A 88 12.33 8.92 4.31
N ASP A 89 12.97 8.43 5.36
CA ASP A 89 14.22 8.97 5.88
C ASP A 89 15.37 7.96 5.73
N ALA A 90 16.57 8.36 6.18
CA ALA A 90 17.75 7.51 6.04
C ALA A 90 17.65 6.21 6.87
N ASP A 91 17.02 6.24 8.04
CA ASP A 91 16.84 5.04 8.85
C ASP A 91 15.95 4.02 8.16
N ILE A 92 14.85 4.49 7.55
CA ILE A 92 13.99 3.65 6.71
C ILE A 92 14.78 3.07 5.54
N ALA A 93 15.64 3.87 4.90
CA ALA A 93 16.44 3.41 3.78
C ALA A 93 17.40 2.27 4.18
N VAL A 94 18.02 2.35 5.35
CA VAL A 94 18.88 1.26 5.85
C VAL A 94 18.07 0.00 6.12
N LEU A 95 16.91 0.14 6.76
CA LEU A 95 16.03 -1.01 7.00
C LEU A 95 15.56 -1.64 5.68
N ALA A 96 15.20 -0.81 4.70
CA ALA A 96 14.82 -1.28 3.36
C ALA A 96 15.95 -2.08 2.68
N ALA A 97 17.19 -1.63 2.82
CA ALA A 97 18.35 -2.34 2.29
C ALA A 97 18.49 -3.74 2.91
N ARG A 98 18.30 -3.86 4.22
CA ARG A 98 18.34 -5.15 4.93
C ARG A 98 17.22 -6.08 4.47
N LEU A 99 16.00 -5.56 4.34
CA LEU A 99 14.83 -6.33 3.92
C LEU A 99 14.95 -6.77 2.45
N ARG A 100 15.49 -5.90 1.60
CA ARG A 100 15.74 -6.22 0.20
C ARG A 100 16.65 -7.45 0.06
N LEU A 101 17.71 -7.51 0.84
CA LEU A 101 18.64 -8.64 0.82
C LEU A 101 18.01 -9.90 1.39
N ARG A 102 17.24 -9.77 2.47
CA ARG A 102 16.60 -10.91 3.13
C ARG A 102 15.54 -11.58 2.27
N HIS A 103 14.73 -10.78 1.57
CA HIS A 103 13.55 -11.25 0.86
C HIS A 103 13.67 -11.19 -0.67
N ALA A 104 14.83 -10.78 -1.20
CA ALA A 104 15.05 -10.58 -2.64
C ALA A 104 13.99 -9.64 -3.27
N LEU A 105 13.64 -8.57 -2.57
CA LEU A 105 12.66 -7.60 -3.03
C LEU A 105 13.29 -6.55 -3.94
N LYS A 106 12.49 -6.00 -4.84
CA LYS A 106 12.83 -4.77 -5.54
C LYS A 106 12.91 -3.63 -4.53
N LEU A 107 13.71 -2.61 -4.83
CA LEU A 107 13.94 -1.51 -3.89
C LEU A 107 12.66 -0.79 -3.47
N PRO A 108 11.74 -0.41 -4.39
CA PRO A 108 10.49 0.23 -3.97
C PRO A 108 9.66 -0.64 -3.01
N ASP A 109 9.60 -1.94 -3.25
CA ASP A 109 8.87 -2.88 -2.39
C ASP A 109 9.51 -2.99 -1.01
N ALA A 110 10.86 -2.98 -0.97
CA ALA A 110 11.58 -3.00 0.29
C ALA A 110 11.32 -1.75 1.14
N PHE A 111 11.19 -0.58 0.51
CA PHE A 111 10.79 0.64 1.21
C PHE A 111 9.39 0.53 1.79
N GLN A 112 8.44 -0.01 1.03
CA GLN A 112 7.07 -0.21 1.53
C GLN A 112 7.06 -1.13 2.76
N LEU A 113 7.76 -2.25 2.69
CA LEU A 113 7.87 -3.17 3.82
C LEU A 113 8.54 -2.51 5.03
N ALA A 114 9.61 -1.76 4.81
CA ALA A 114 10.34 -1.05 5.89
C ALA A 114 9.43 -0.07 6.62
N VAL A 115 8.65 0.72 5.90
CA VAL A 115 7.71 1.67 6.50
C VAL A 115 6.62 0.94 7.27
N ALA A 116 6.06 -0.13 6.69
CA ALA A 116 5.02 -0.91 7.36
C ALA A 116 5.52 -1.48 8.70
N LEU A 117 6.74 -2.00 8.75
CA LEU A 117 7.33 -2.53 9.99
C LEU A 117 7.63 -1.43 11.00
N GLU A 118 8.24 -0.33 10.56
CA GLU A 118 8.62 0.77 11.44
C GLU A 118 7.40 1.43 12.09
N GLU A 119 6.32 1.57 11.34
CA GLU A 119 5.08 2.18 11.83
C GLU A 119 4.17 1.20 12.60
N GLY A 120 4.60 -0.04 12.75
CA GLY A 120 3.81 -1.04 13.48
C GLY A 120 2.49 -1.38 12.81
N CYS A 121 2.45 -1.36 11.48
CA CYS A 121 1.22 -1.70 10.76
C CYS A 121 0.75 -3.10 11.07
N SER A 122 -0.57 -3.27 11.16
CA SER A 122 -1.19 -4.58 11.35
C SER A 122 -1.06 -5.47 10.12
N ALA A 123 -0.98 -4.86 8.93
CA ALA A 123 -0.84 -5.58 7.68
C ALA A 123 -0.24 -4.71 6.58
N LEU A 124 0.35 -5.36 5.60
CA LEU A 124 0.70 -4.80 4.30
C LEU A 124 -0.32 -5.30 3.28
N VAL A 125 -1.03 -4.38 2.64
CA VAL A 125 -2.05 -4.68 1.63
C VAL A 125 -1.42 -4.51 0.25
N THR A 126 -1.30 -5.59 -0.49
CA THR A 126 -0.62 -5.61 -1.79
C THR A 126 -1.23 -6.66 -2.71
N HIS A 127 -1.03 -6.52 -4.00
CA HIS A 127 -1.33 -7.57 -4.99
C HIS A 127 -0.06 -8.22 -5.52
N ASP A 128 1.12 -7.69 -5.17
CA ASP A 128 2.40 -8.17 -5.68
C ASP A 128 2.76 -9.52 -5.04
N ARG A 129 2.90 -10.55 -5.90
CA ARG A 129 3.30 -11.90 -5.48
C ARG A 129 4.68 -11.96 -4.83
N ASP A 130 5.55 -10.98 -5.08
CA ASP A 130 6.90 -10.95 -4.50
C ASP A 130 6.88 -10.81 -2.98
N PHE A 131 5.78 -10.31 -2.41
CA PHE A 131 5.58 -10.28 -0.96
C PHE A 131 5.09 -11.61 -0.37
N GLY A 132 4.79 -12.61 -1.20
CA GLY A 132 4.23 -13.89 -0.74
C GLY A 132 5.14 -14.69 0.19
N THR A 133 6.44 -14.41 0.22
CA THR A 133 7.41 -15.07 1.11
C THR A 133 7.73 -14.25 2.36
N VAL A 134 7.18 -13.05 2.49
CA VAL A 134 7.40 -12.18 3.65
C VAL A 134 6.53 -12.67 4.81
N SER A 135 7.16 -12.96 5.94
CA SER A 135 6.50 -13.39 7.17
C SER A 135 6.66 -12.42 8.34
N ASP A 136 7.39 -11.32 8.12
CA ASP A 136 7.64 -10.29 9.13
C ASP A 136 6.36 -9.54 9.53
N ILE A 137 5.36 -9.54 8.67
CA ILE A 137 4.08 -8.86 8.82
C ILE A 137 2.99 -9.66 8.10
N LEU A 138 1.73 -9.49 8.52
CA LEU A 138 0.59 -10.05 7.78
C LEU A 138 0.51 -9.38 6.40
N VAL A 139 0.56 -10.17 5.34
CA VAL A 139 0.43 -9.70 3.94
C VAL A 139 -0.95 -10.08 3.43
N LEU A 140 -1.74 -9.10 3.01
CA LEU A 140 -3.10 -9.29 2.55
C LEU A 140 -3.22 -9.00 1.04
N GLY A 141 -3.78 -9.92 0.32
CA GLY A 141 -4.14 -9.75 -1.08
C GLY A 141 -3.08 -10.13 -2.11
N ALA A 142 -1.88 -10.54 -1.68
CA ALA A 142 -0.81 -10.91 -2.60
C ALA A 142 -1.29 -12.00 -3.57
N ALA A 143 -0.98 -11.81 -4.85
CA ALA A 143 -1.27 -12.81 -5.87
C ALA A 143 -0.47 -14.08 -5.60
N ARG A 144 -1.06 -15.24 -5.91
CA ARG A 144 -0.35 -16.51 -5.77
C ARG A 144 0.73 -16.61 -6.83
N ARG A 145 1.88 -17.17 -6.46
CA ARG A 145 2.90 -17.51 -7.44
C ARG A 145 2.35 -18.63 -8.34
N SER A 146 2.54 -18.48 -9.66
CA SER A 146 2.30 -19.59 -10.57
C SER A 146 3.25 -20.72 -10.26
N ARG A 147 2.74 -21.94 -10.27
CA ARG A 147 3.56 -23.13 -10.12
C ARG A 147 4.44 -23.38 -11.35
#